data_3157176e52dcd399620a730b34df4610
#
_entry.id   3157176e52dcd399620a730b34df4610
#
_cell.length_a   1.000
_cell.length_b   1.000
_cell.length_c   1.000
_cell.angle_alpha   90.00
_cell.angle_beta   90.00
_cell.angle_gamma   90.00
#
_symmetry.space_group_name_H-M   'P 1'
#
loop_
_entity.id
_entity.type
_entity.pdbx_description
1 polymer ?
#
loop_
_entity_poly.entity_id
_entity_poly.type
_entity_poly.pdbx_seq_one_letter_code
_entity_poly.pdbx_strand_id
1 'polypeptide(L)'
;MSRLVLTLALGLAAAACAPPATESRIVIAPGPRVLFDDELRSARNWSAGIGTSCRSTYADDGFVVENIAPAAPCLLGPVRPEAFPAGVRIEVTARLRKGTREGAFGLMFASHGGGDNRTFATFGLTANGTYRVAAWSGGKWNYPVPPTATRSVKTEYGAPNTLGVELRDRSIVAYVNGRPVATAELAQQASGTLGLYVDQRGMEVLFTNLRVSDLASLR
;
A
#
# COMPACT_ATOMS: atom_id res chain seq x y z
N MET A 1 31.01 45.95 84.35
CA MET A 1 30.26 46.75 83.38
C MET A 1 30.68 46.27 81.97
N SER A 2 29.97 45.27 81.39
CA SER A 2 30.27 44.70 80.12
C SER A 2 29.34 45.30 79.07
N ARG A 3 29.90 45.85 77.99
CA ARG A 3 29.15 46.36 76.86
C ARG A 3 29.10 45.28 75.82
N LEU A 4 27.87 44.86 75.46
CA LEU A 4 27.55 43.94 74.43
C LEU A 4 27.47 44.70 73.06
N VAL A 5 28.30 44.32 72.11
CA VAL A 5 28.26 44.86 70.74
C VAL A 5 27.51 43.88 69.89
N LEU A 6 26.37 44.32 69.38
CA LEU A 6 25.53 43.54 68.48
C LEU A 6 25.91 43.85 66.99
N THR A 7 26.48 42.88 66.27
CA THR A 7 26.86 43.04 64.91
C THR A 7 25.70 42.50 64.01
N LEU A 8 25.08 43.37 63.18
CA LEU A 8 24.04 43.08 62.31
C LEU A 8 24.66 42.65 60.95
N ALA A 9 24.51 41.39 60.56
CA ALA A 9 24.92 40.88 59.22
C ALA A 9 23.80 41.05 58.27
N LEU A 10 23.97 41.92 57.20
CA LEU A 10 23.10 42.04 56.10
C LEU A 10 23.40 40.91 55.10
N GLY A 11 22.48 39.92 54.93
CA GLY A 11 22.54 38.92 53.89
C GLY A 11 21.99 39.47 52.62
N LEU A 12 22.83 39.58 51.54
CA LEU A 12 22.37 39.81 50.15
C LEU A 12 21.79 38.51 49.59
N ALA A 13 20.49 38.49 49.34
CA ALA A 13 19.86 37.42 48.59
C ALA A 13 20.09 37.67 47.06
N ALA A 14 20.92 36.84 46.41
CA ALA A 14 21.08 36.82 44.99
C ALA A 14 19.86 36.10 44.35
N ALA A 15 18.98 36.84 43.68
CA ALA A 15 17.93 36.27 42.88
C ALA A 15 18.54 35.63 41.64
N ALA A 16 18.60 34.30 41.59
CA ALA A 16 18.97 33.55 40.40
C ALA A 16 17.83 33.66 39.40
N CYS A 17 18.02 34.38 38.27
CA CYS A 17 17.15 34.34 37.14
C CYS A 17 17.21 32.95 36.48
N ALA A 18 16.18 32.12 36.66
CA ALA A 18 16.02 30.89 35.92
C ALA A 18 15.77 31.24 34.44
N PRO A 19 16.43 30.56 33.48
CA PRO A 19 16.15 30.80 32.05
C PRO A 19 14.70 30.39 31.76
N PRO A 20 14.01 31.08 30.81
CA PRO A 20 12.66 30.74 30.46
C PRO A 20 12.62 29.31 29.93
N ALA A 21 11.70 28.51 30.45
CA ALA A 21 11.43 27.16 29.95
C ALA A 21 11.08 27.25 28.46
N THR A 22 11.94 26.67 27.61
CA THR A 22 11.67 26.54 26.19
C THR A 22 10.50 25.57 26.04
N GLU A 23 9.30 26.08 25.77
CA GLU A 23 8.15 25.26 25.46
C GLU A 23 8.50 24.43 24.20
N SER A 24 8.65 23.13 24.36
CA SER A 24 8.79 22.19 23.25
C SER A 24 7.47 22.17 22.49
N ARG A 25 7.43 22.95 21.41
CA ARG A 25 6.29 22.91 20.49
C ARG A 25 6.30 21.56 19.78
N ILE A 26 5.35 20.69 20.13
CA ILE A 26 5.11 19.45 19.40
C ILE A 26 4.62 19.86 18.00
N VAL A 27 5.51 19.81 17.03
CA VAL A 27 5.13 19.94 15.60
C VAL A 27 4.56 18.59 15.19
N ILE A 28 3.25 18.48 15.18
CA ILE A 28 2.58 17.32 14.56
C ILE A 28 2.87 17.41 13.08
N ALA A 29 3.74 16.50 12.58
CA ALA A 29 3.97 16.39 11.16
C ALA A 29 2.62 16.14 10.45
N PRO A 30 2.31 16.83 9.35
CA PRO A 30 1.11 16.55 8.59
C PRO A 30 1.14 15.10 8.14
N GLY A 31 -0.01 14.40 8.26
CA GLY A 31 -0.15 13.02 7.79
C GLY A 31 0.16 12.91 6.29
N PRO A 32 0.31 11.69 5.76
CA PRO A 32 0.66 11.48 4.36
C PRO A 32 -0.36 12.16 3.45
N ARG A 33 0.12 12.91 2.45
CA ARG A 33 -0.74 13.51 1.44
C ARG A 33 -1.39 12.39 0.61
N VAL A 34 -2.70 12.26 0.72
CA VAL A 34 -3.48 11.29 -0.03
C VAL A 34 -3.76 11.85 -1.42
N LEU A 35 -3.38 11.12 -2.46
CA LEU A 35 -3.61 11.46 -3.86
C LEU A 35 -4.90 10.81 -4.39
N PHE A 36 -5.19 9.59 -3.92
CA PHE A 36 -6.39 8.84 -4.26
C PHE A 36 -6.83 8.00 -3.06
N ASP A 37 -8.14 7.97 -2.77
CA ASP A 37 -8.73 7.17 -1.70
C ASP A 37 -10.09 6.64 -2.15
N ASP A 38 -10.27 5.32 -2.11
CA ASP A 38 -11.50 4.65 -2.52
C ASP A 38 -11.77 3.45 -1.61
N GLU A 39 -12.88 3.51 -0.90
CA GLU A 39 -13.33 2.39 -0.05
C GLU A 39 -13.79 1.18 -0.86
N LEU A 40 -13.91 1.32 -2.20
CA LEU A 40 -14.37 0.30 -3.14
C LEU A 40 -15.82 -0.17 -2.85
N ARG A 41 -16.69 0.75 -2.40
CA ARG A 41 -18.10 0.45 -2.04
C ARG A 41 -19.12 1.05 -3.00
N SER A 42 -18.69 1.80 -4.01
CA SER A 42 -19.58 2.48 -4.94
C SER A 42 -19.02 2.48 -6.36
N ALA A 43 -19.93 2.55 -7.35
CA ALA A 43 -19.61 2.56 -8.77
C ALA A 43 -18.93 3.87 -9.27
N ARG A 44 -18.28 4.61 -8.39
CA ARG A 44 -17.66 5.89 -8.73
C ARG A 44 -16.45 5.72 -9.65
N ASN A 45 -15.56 4.80 -9.28
CA ASN A 45 -14.28 4.60 -9.96
C ASN A 45 -14.15 3.21 -10.61
N TRP A 46 -15.00 2.26 -10.26
CA TRP A 46 -14.92 0.87 -10.75
C TRP A 46 -16.27 0.44 -11.31
N SER A 47 -16.26 -0.27 -12.44
CA SER A 47 -17.48 -0.83 -13.03
C SER A 47 -17.72 -2.25 -12.53
N ALA A 48 -18.91 -2.49 -12.00
CA ALA A 48 -19.43 -3.84 -11.85
C ALA A 48 -19.87 -4.37 -13.22
N GLY A 49 -19.65 -5.67 -13.49
CA GLY A 49 -20.03 -6.30 -14.73
C GLY A 49 -19.27 -7.57 -15.03
N ILE A 50 -19.46 -8.08 -16.23
CA ILE A 50 -18.81 -9.28 -16.76
C ILE A 50 -18.03 -8.90 -18.00
N GLY A 51 -16.70 -9.01 -17.92
CA GLY A 51 -15.77 -8.87 -19.05
C GLY A 51 -15.23 -10.21 -19.51
N THR A 52 -14.21 -10.19 -20.36
CA THR A 52 -13.59 -11.42 -20.91
C THR A 52 -12.91 -12.26 -19.83
N SER A 53 -12.23 -11.62 -18.88
CA SER A 53 -11.42 -12.33 -17.88
C SER A 53 -11.91 -12.11 -16.45
N CYS A 54 -12.73 -11.09 -16.23
CA CYS A 54 -13.16 -10.67 -14.91
C CYS A 54 -14.68 -10.60 -14.83
N ARG A 55 -15.22 -11.07 -13.71
CA ARG A 55 -16.55 -10.69 -13.20
C ARG A 55 -16.34 -9.83 -11.98
N SER A 56 -17.08 -8.72 -11.88
CA SER A 56 -16.98 -7.83 -10.73
C SER A 56 -18.34 -7.37 -10.25
N THR A 57 -18.49 -7.19 -8.94
CA THR A 57 -19.72 -6.74 -8.30
C THR A 57 -19.41 -6.01 -7.00
N TYR A 58 -20.32 -5.14 -6.58
CA TYR A 58 -20.25 -4.55 -5.25
C TYR A 58 -20.91 -5.45 -4.22
N ALA A 59 -20.27 -5.58 -3.07
CA ALA A 59 -20.82 -6.17 -1.86
C ALA A 59 -20.94 -5.08 -0.77
N ASP A 60 -21.61 -5.36 0.33
CA ASP A 60 -21.84 -4.39 1.39
C ASP A 60 -20.55 -3.82 1.97
N ASP A 61 -19.49 -4.61 1.96
CA ASP A 61 -18.19 -4.30 2.56
C ASP A 61 -17.07 -4.01 1.55
N GLY A 62 -17.34 -3.99 0.23
CA GLY A 62 -16.32 -3.67 -0.76
C GLY A 62 -16.62 -4.11 -2.19
N PHE A 63 -15.58 -4.26 -2.99
CA PHE A 63 -15.65 -4.63 -4.40
C PHE A 63 -15.10 -6.05 -4.62
N VAL A 64 -15.94 -6.92 -5.12
CA VAL A 64 -15.64 -8.32 -5.38
C VAL A 64 -15.19 -8.48 -6.82
N VAL A 65 -14.05 -9.13 -7.02
CA VAL A 65 -13.50 -9.46 -8.34
C VAL A 65 -13.30 -10.97 -8.43
N GLU A 66 -13.89 -11.58 -9.44
CA GLU A 66 -13.72 -13.00 -9.79
C GLU A 66 -12.97 -13.15 -11.10
N ASN A 67 -11.97 -14.02 -11.13
CA ASN A 67 -11.35 -14.42 -12.38
C ASN A 67 -12.20 -15.53 -13.03
N ILE A 68 -12.73 -15.25 -14.23
CA ILE A 68 -13.53 -16.18 -15.03
C ILE A 68 -12.78 -16.72 -16.26
N ALA A 69 -11.57 -16.21 -16.54
CA ALA A 69 -10.77 -16.63 -17.69
C ALA A 69 -10.17 -18.03 -17.49
N PRO A 70 -10.13 -18.87 -18.51
CA PRO A 70 -9.60 -20.24 -18.40
C PRO A 70 -8.06 -20.29 -18.23
N ALA A 71 -7.32 -19.32 -18.79
CA ALA A 71 -5.86 -19.37 -18.85
C ALA A 71 -5.17 -18.00 -18.72
N ALA A 72 -5.88 -16.98 -18.26
CA ALA A 72 -5.34 -15.64 -18.11
C ALA A 72 -5.71 -15.06 -16.73
N PRO A 73 -4.89 -14.18 -16.15
CA PRO A 73 -5.29 -13.47 -14.95
C PRO A 73 -6.41 -12.46 -15.24
N CYS A 74 -7.24 -12.20 -14.24
CA CYS A 74 -8.12 -11.05 -14.22
C CYS A 74 -7.30 -9.82 -13.82
N LEU A 75 -7.25 -8.84 -14.69
CA LEU A 75 -6.63 -7.54 -14.49
C LEU A 75 -7.71 -6.48 -14.68
N LEU A 76 -8.14 -5.85 -13.61
CA LEU A 76 -9.23 -4.89 -13.62
C LEU A 76 -8.72 -3.50 -13.23
N GLY A 77 -8.82 -2.54 -14.14
CA GLY A 77 -8.51 -1.13 -13.90
C GLY A 77 -9.74 -0.32 -13.52
N PRO A 78 -9.54 0.90 -13.00
CA PRO A 78 -10.63 1.85 -12.78
C PRO A 78 -11.24 2.31 -14.12
N VAL A 79 -12.49 2.79 -14.08
CA VAL A 79 -13.24 3.30 -15.27
C VAL A 79 -12.52 4.48 -15.92
N ARG A 80 -11.91 5.32 -15.06
CA ARG A 80 -11.08 6.45 -15.48
C ARG A 80 -9.67 6.19 -14.96
N PRO A 81 -8.81 5.57 -15.77
CA PRO A 81 -7.46 5.27 -15.35
C PRO A 81 -6.66 6.57 -15.19
N GLU A 82 -6.21 6.81 -13.97
CA GLU A 82 -5.30 7.89 -13.64
C GLU A 82 -3.88 7.33 -13.54
N ALA A 83 -2.93 7.99 -14.18
CA ALA A 83 -1.53 7.61 -14.10
C ALA A 83 -0.90 8.29 -12.88
N PHE A 84 -0.26 7.50 -12.04
CA PHE A 84 0.49 7.98 -10.88
C PHE A 84 1.98 8.06 -11.20
N PRO A 85 2.68 9.11 -10.73
CA PRO A 85 4.13 9.22 -10.88
C PRO A 85 4.84 8.17 -10.01
N ALA A 86 6.14 8.02 -10.19
CA ALA A 86 6.99 7.45 -9.15
C ALA A 86 6.97 8.36 -7.90
N GLY A 87 7.35 7.83 -6.74
CA GLY A 87 7.27 8.57 -5.47
C GLY A 87 5.92 8.43 -4.76
N VAL A 88 5.15 7.39 -5.06
CA VAL A 88 3.87 7.09 -4.38
C VAL A 88 3.89 5.72 -3.70
N ARG A 89 3.02 5.58 -2.70
CA ARG A 89 2.66 4.30 -2.08
C ARG A 89 1.22 3.97 -2.41
N ILE A 90 0.99 2.78 -2.94
CA ILE A 90 -0.32 2.22 -3.25
C ILE A 90 -0.62 1.13 -2.23
N GLU A 91 -1.79 1.14 -1.62
CA GLU A 91 -2.23 0.13 -0.67
C GLU A 91 -3.65 -0.32 -0.98
N VAL A 92 -3.91 -1.61 -0.79
CA VAL A 92 -5.25 -2.20 -0.87
C VAL A 92 -5.40 -3.30 0.17
N THR A 93 -6.57 -3.44 0.74
CA THR A 93 -6.91 -4.61 1.57
C THR A 93 -7.66 -5.63 0.72
N ALA A 94 -7.23 -6.89 0.77
CA ALA A 94 -7.80 -7.98 -0.01
C ALA A 94 -8.09 -9.20 0.86
N ARG A 95 -9.19 -9.93 0.53
CA ARG A 95 -9.63 -11.17 1.20
C ARG A 95 -10.01 -12.19 0.14
N LEU A 96 -9.42 -13.38 0.18
CA LEU A 96 -9.87 -14.50 -0.64
C LEU A 96 -11.22 -15.00 -0.10
N ARG A 97 -12.29 -14.90 -0.90
CA ARG A 97 -13.64 -15.38 -0.55
C ARG A 97 -13.93 -16.78 -1.07
N LYS A 98 -13.36 -17.14 -2.24
CA LYS A 98 -13.61 -18.41 -2.92
C LYS A 98 -12.42 -18.78 -3.80
N GLY A 99 -12.25 -20.08 -4.06
CA GLY A 99 -11.26 -20.61 -4.99
C GLY A 99 -10.01 -21.15 -4.30
N THR A 100 -8.97 -21.37 -5.09
CA THR A 100 -7.72 -21.96 -4.60
C THR A 100 -6.93 -20.99 -3.72
N ARG A 101 -6.23 -21.53 -2.74
CA ARG A 101 -5.33 -20.77 -1.85
C ARG A 101 -3.95 -20.51 -2.48
N GLU A 102 -3.63 -21.16 -3.60
CA GLU A 102 -2.34 -21.08 -4.27
C GLU A 102 -2.28 -19.96 -5.31
N GLY A 103 -3.43 -19.53 -5.83
CA GLY A 103 -3.51 -18.41 -6.75
C GLY A 103 -3.20 -17.08 -6.06
N ALA A 104 -2.48 -16.22 -6.75
CA ALA A 104 -2.13 -14.91 -6.23
C ALA A 104 -3.23 -13.87 -6.52
N PHE A 105 -3.36 -12.88 -5.63
CA PHE A 105 -4.27 -11.75 -5.77
C PHE A 105 -3.68 -10.49 -5.13
N GLY A 106 -4.05 -9.33 -5.64
CA GLY A 106 -3.55 -8.07 -5.10
C GLY A 106 -3.60 -6.91 -6.09
N LEU A 107 -2.47 -6.23 -6.27
CA LEU A 107 -2.32 -5.02 -7.05
C LEU A 107 -1.71 -5.28 -8.42
N MET A 108 -2.21 -4.59 -9.43
CA MET A 108 -1.53 -4.28 -10.68
C MET A 108 -1.09 -2.81 -10.63
N PHE A 109 0.11 -2.50 -11.08
CA PHE A 109 0.67 -1.14 -11.08
C PHE A 109 1.68 -0.96 -12.21
N ALA A 110 2.19 0.26 -12.39
CA ALA A 110 3.11 0.62 -13.47
C ALA A 110 2.61 0.15 -14.84
N SER A 111 1.29 0.28 -15.08
CA SER A 111 0.69 -0.19 -16.33
C SER A 111 0.73 0.91 -17.37
N HIS A 112 1.31 0.57 -18.53
CA HIS A 112 1.47 1.43 -19.69
C HIS A 112 1.03 0.73 -20.97
N GLY A 113 0.70 1.51 -21.99
CA GLY A 113 0.33 1.00 -23.31
C GLY A 113 -0.98 0.23 -23.32
N GLY A 114 -1.21 -0.49 -24.41
CA GLY A 114 -2.39 -1.32 -24.61
C GLY A 114 -2.12 -2.41 -25.64
N GLY A 115 -3.00 -3.40 -25.74
CA GLY A 115 -2.83 -4.54 -26.66
C GLY A 115 -1.48 -5.24 -26.44
N ASP A 116 -0.79 -5.55 -27.53
CA ASP A 116 0.49 -6.27 -27.52
C ASP A 116 1.66 -5.47 -26.91
N ASN A 117 1.54 -4.13 -26.87
CA ASN A 117 2.55 -3.23 -26.29
C ASN A 117 2.32 -2.94 -24.79
N ARG A 118 1.37 -3.63 -24.17
CA ARG A 118 1.08 -3.43 -22.76
C ARG A 118 2.23 -3.92 -21.89
N THR A 119 2.65 -3.07 -20.94
CA THR A 119 3.57 -3.44 -19.86
C THR A 119 2.92 -3.13 -18.52
N PHE A 120 3.15 -3.95 -17.52
CA PHE A 120 2.66 -3.73 -16.15
C PHE A 120 3.43 -4.61 -15.17
N ALA A 121 3.30 -4.30 -13.90
CA ALA A 121 3.76 -5.17 -12.81
C ALA A 121 2.58 -5.55 -11.92
N THR A 122 2.71 -6.68 -11.21
CA THR A 122 1.77 -7.13 -10.19
C THR A 122 2.50 -7.41 -8.89
N PHE A 123 1.89 -7.05 -7.78
CA PHE A 123 2.25 -7.56 -6.47
C PHE A 123 1.07 -8.34 -5.93
N GLY A 124 1.26 -9.63 -5.77
CA GLY A 124 0.23 -10.55 -5.30
C GLY A 124 0.70 -11.39 -4.13
N LEU A 125 -0.24 -11.69 -3.24
CA LEU A 125 -0.07 -12.69 -2.20
C LEU A 125 -1.02 -13.88 -2.46
N THR A 126 -0.72 -15.01 -1.83
CA THR A 126 -1.55 -16.21 -1.85
C THR A 126 -2.06 -16.51 -0.44
N ALA A 127 -3.21 -17.16 -0.32
CA ALA A 127 -3.74 -17.53 0.99
C ALA A 127 -3.00 -18.72 1.65
N ASN A 128 -1.97 -19.27 1.00
CA ASN A 128 -1.07 -20.26 1.60
C ASN A 128 0.22 -19.64 2.19
N GLY A 129 0.34 -18.29 2.22
CA GLY A 129 1.42 -17.60 2.92
C GLY A 129 2.62 -17.21 2.04
N THR A 130 2.44 -17.14 0.73
CA THR A 130 3.49 -16.64 -0.16
C THR A 130 3.11 -15.28 -0.77
N TYR A 131 4.11 -14.57 -1.28
CA TYR A 131 3.96 -13.36 -2.10
C TYR A 131 4.87 -13.44 -3.31
N ARG A 132 4.59 -12.63 -4.34
CA ARG A 132 5.44 -12.50 -5.52
C ARG A 132 5.30 -11.11 -6.15
N VAL A 133 6.35 -10.68 -6.85
CA VAL A 133 6.28 -9.57 -7.81
C VAL A 133 6.51 -10.15 -9.19
N ALA A 134 5.58 -9.92 -10.10
CA ALA A 134 5.70 -10.32 -11.48
C ALA A 134 5.56 -9.10 -12.39
N ALA A 135 6.23 -9.11 -13.53
CA ALA A 135 6.14 -8.08 -14.54
C ALA A 135 5.84 -8.68 -15.90
N TRP A 136 4.95 -8.03 -16.63
CA TRP A 136 4.60 -8.38 -18.00
C TRP A 136 5.21 -7.39 -18.96
N SER A 137 5.96 -7.88 -19.96
CA SER A 137 6.54 -7.05 -21.02
C SER A 137 6.87 -7.93 -22.22
N GLY A 138 6.60 -7.44 -23.45
CA GLY A 138 6.89 -8.16 -24.67
C GLY A 138 6.24 -9.55 -24.77
N GLY A 139 5.01 -9.69 -24.27
CA GLY A 139 4.26 -10.96 -24.31
C GLY A 139 4.74 -12.01 -23.30
N LYS A 140 5.60 -11.66 -22.34
CA LYS A 140 6.19 -12.61 -21.40
C LYS A 140 6.10 -12.11 -19.97
N TRP A 141 5.92 -13.06 -19.05
CA TRP A 141 6.07 -12.85 -17.62
C TRP A 141 7.55 -13.01 -17.22
N ASN A 142 8.01 -12.10 -16.38
CA ASN A 142 9.21 -12.28 -15.58
C ASN A 142 8.86 -12.10 -14.08
N TYR A 143 9.71 -12.57 -13.20
CA TYR A 143 9.46 -12.58 -11.76
C TYR A 143 10.63 -11.91 -11.03
N PRO A 144 10.65 -10.56 -10.94
CA PRO A 144 11.64 -9.84 -10.14
C PRO A 144 11.71 -10.36 -8.70
N VAL A 145 10.56 -10.81 -8.15
CA VAL A 145 10.52 -11.58 -6.90
C VAL A 145 9.70 -12.84 -7.17
N PRO A 146 10.31 -14.03 -7.20
CA PRO A 146 9.60 -15.30 -7.37
C PRO A 146 8.69 -15.57 -6.14
N PRO A 147 7.75 -16.53 -6.23
CA PRO A 147 6.94 -16.93 -5.09
C PRO A 147 7.79 -17.20 -3.85
N THR A 148 7.61 -16.41 -2.80
CA THR A 148 8.43 -16.41 -1.59
C THR A 148 7.53 -16.49 -0.36
N ALA A 149 7.85 -17.40 0.56
CA ALA A 149 7.09 -17.57 1.79
C ALA A 149 7.34 -16.42 2.78
N THR A 150 6.29 -16.00 3.49
CA THR A 150 6.39 -15.01 4.57
C THR A 150 5.36 -15.27 5.67
N ARG A 151 5.75 -15.01 6.92
CA ARG A 151 4.84 -15.03 8.07
C ARG A 151 3.98 -13.77 8.16
N SER A 152 4.21 -12.78 7.31
CA SER A 152 3.42 -11.54 7.30
C SER A 152 2.04 -11.72 6.68
N VAL A 153 1.80 -12.77 5.89
CA VAL A 153 0.49 -13.12 5.33
C VAL A 153 -0.34 -13.85 6.38
N LYS A 154 -1.56 -13.38 6.60
CA LYS A 154 -2.60 -14.12 7.35
C LYS A 154 -3.19 -15.17 6.44
N THR A 155 -3.05 -16.43 6.81
CA THR A 155 -3.37 -17.58 5.94
C THR A 155 -4.77 -18.16 6.15
N GLU A 156 -5.51 -17.71 7.17
CA GLU A 156 -6.89 -18.13 7.37
C GLU A 156 -7.75 -17.73 6.19
N TYR A 157 -8.69 -18.59 5.78
CA TYR A 157 -9.59 -18.32 4.68
C TYR A 157 -10.48 -17.09 5.00
N GLY A 158 -10.52 -16.13 4.08
CA GLY A 158 -11.24 -14.88 4.32
C GLY A 158 -10.52 -13.84 5.20
N ALA A 159 -9.31 -14.16 5.71
CA ALA A 159 -8.55 -13.20 6.49
C ALA A 159 -8.15 -11.97 5.65
N PRO A 160 -8.33 -10.74 6.17
CA PRO A 160 -7.90 -9.54 5.48
C PRO A 160 -6.38 -9.41 5.51
N ASN A 161 -5.80 -9.17 4.34
CA ASN A 161 -4.40 -8.80 4.19
C ASN A 161 -4.31 -7.46 3.47
N THR A 162 -3.48 -6.55 3.96
CA THR A 162 -3.17 -5.29 3.28
C THR A 162 -1.88 -5.45 2.49
N LEU A 163 -1.97 -5.24 1.18
CA LEU A 163 -0.84 -5.18 0.27
C LEU A 163 -0.47 -3.73 0.04
N GLY A 164 0.82 -3.43 0.11
CA GLY A 164 1.35 -2.09 -0.17
C GLY A 164 2.53 -2.16 -1.14
N VAL A 165 2.63 -1.18 -2.04
CA VAL A 165 3.79 -1.03 -2.95
C VAL A 165 4.20 0.42 -2.95
N GLU A 166 5.46 0.70 -2.60
CA GLU A 166 6.10 2.00 -2.87
C GLU A 166 6.74 1.95 -4.25
N LEU A 167 6.42 2.92 -5.08
CA LEU A 167 6.96 3.10 -6.42
C LEU A 167 8.07 4.16 -6.40
N ARG A 168 9.30 3.79 -6.75
CA ARG A 168 10.49 4.66 -6.73
C ARG A 168 11.25 4.54 -8.03
N ASP A 169 11.08 5.47 -8.96
CA ASP A 169 11.70 5.45 -10.29
C ASP A 169 11.52 4.10 -11.01
N ARG A 170 12.48 3.21 -10.90
CA ARG A 170 12.47 1.85 -11.46
C ARG A 170 12.46 0.77 -10.38
N SER A 171 12.49 1.14 -9.12
CA SER A 171 12.45 0.18 -8.01
C SER A 171 11.12 0.25 -7.26
N ILE A 172 10.81 -0.85 -6.59
CA ILE A 172 9.66 -0.95 -5.70
C ILE A 172 10.06 -1.51 -4.35
N VAL A 173 9.33 -1.12 -3.32
CA VAL A 173 9.32 -1.81 -2.02
C VAL A 173 7.92 -2.37 -1.79
N ALA A 174 7.83 -3.68 -1.59
CA ALA A 174 6.56 -4.37 -1.36
C ALA A 174 6.33 -4.62 0.13
N TYR A 175 5.09 -4.45 0.57
CA TYR A 175 4.66 -4.57 1.97
C TYR A 175 3.47 -5.53 2.10
N VAL A 176 3.48 -6.34 3.14
CA VAL A 176 2.33 -7.15 3.56
C VAL A 176 1.99 -6.81 5.01
N ASN A 177 0.76 -6.36 5.25
CA ASN A 177 0.29 -5.96 6.57
C ASN A 177 1.22 -4.96 7.26
N GLY A 178 1.69 -3.94 6.50
CA GLY A 178 2.58 -2.89 6.95
C GLY A 178 4.06 -3.28 7.11
N ARG A 179 4.42 -4.55 6.89
CA ARG A 179 5.81 -5.03 6.98
C ARG A 179 6.44 -5.10 5.58
N PRO A 180 7.64 -4.54 5.36
CA PRO A 180 8.36 -4.70 4.10
C PRO A 180 8.74 -6.16 3.93
N VAL A 181 8.50 -6.70 2.73
CA VAL A 181 8.77 -8.11 2.40
C VAL A 181 9.73 -8.27 1.24
N ALA A 182 9.82 -7.29 0.33
CA ALA A 182 10.75 -7.32 -0.78
C ALA A 182 11.11 -5.92 -1.28
N THR A 183 12.27 -5.81 -1.91
CA THR A 183 12.66 -4.73 -2.82
C THR A 183 12.99 -5.35 -4.16
N ALA A 184 12.55 -4.74 -5.25
CA ALA A 184 12.79 -5.24 -6.60
C ALA A 184 12.98 -4.10 -7.59
N GLU A 185 13.79 -4.35 -8.63
CA GLU A 185 13.93 -3.48 -9.79
C GLU A 185 12.96 -3.93 -10.89
N LEU A 186 12.33 -2.96 -11.55
CA LEU A 186 11.49 -3.18 -12.72
C LEU A 186 12.25 -2.81 -14.00
N ALA A 187 11.99 -3.52 -15.09
CA ALA A 187 12.54 -3.18 -16.39
C ALA A 187 12.01 -1.83 -16.93
N GLN A 188 10.75 -1.51 -16.61
CA GLN A 188 10.10 -0.24 -16.93
C GLN A 188 10.09 0.72 -15.73
N GLN A 189 9.70 1.97 -15.98
CA GLN A 189 9.46 2.93 -14.92
C GLN A 189 8.30 2.49 -14.02
N ALA A 190 8.43 2.72 -12.73
CA ALA A 190 7.40 2.40 -11.73
C ALA A 190 6.29 3.47 -11.62
N SER A 191 6.07 4.24 -12.70
CA SER A 191 4.92 5.14 -12.88
C SER A 191 3.83 4.46 -13.69
N GLY A 192 2.65 5.05 -13.83
CA GLY A 192 1.58 4.54 -14.69
C GLY A 192 0.28 4.29 -13.96
N THR A 193 -0.64 3.57 -14.60
CA THR A 193 -1.95 3.28 -14.02
C THR A 193 -1.89 2.09 -13.06
N LEU A 194 -2.88 2.00 -12.17
CA LEU A 194 -3.05 0.90 -11.22
C LEU A 194 -4.30 0.07 -11.53
N GLY A 195 -4.42 -1.09 -10.87
CA GLY A 195 -5.57 -1.96 -10.95
C GLY A 195 -5.56 -3.06 -9.90
N LEU A 196 -6.58 -3.88 -9.96
CA LEU A 196 -6.74 -5.08 -9.14
C LEU A 196 -6.36 -6.32 -9.95
N TYR A 197 -5.84 -7.33 -9.26
CA TYR A 197 -5.29 -8.53 -9.85
C TYR A 197 -5.80 -9.78 -9.14
N VAL A 198 -6.32 -10.75 -9.93
CA VAL A 198 -6.71 -12.08 -9.47
C VAL A 198 -6.22 -13.13 -10.46
N ASP A 199 -5.37 -14.05 -10.01
CA ASP A 199 -4.58 -14.92 -10.87
C ASP A 199 -5.39 -16.05 -11.53
N GLN A 200 -6.05 -16.88 -10.73
CA GLN A 200 -6.59 -18.15 -11.22
C GLN A 200 -8.12 -18.13 -11.35
N ARG A 201 -8.60 -18.85 -12.35
CA ARG A 201 -10.03 -19.02 -12.60
C ARG A 201 -10.76 -19.56 -11.38
N GLY A 202 -11.93 -19.00 -11.11
CA GLY A 202 -12.80 -19.39 -10.00
C GLY A 202 -12.38 -18.81 -8.65
N MET A 203 -11.29 -18.01 -8.62
CA MET A 203 -10.97 -17.23 -7.43
C MET A 203 -11.85 -16.00 -7.36
N GLU A 204 -12.45 -15.78 -6.20
CA GLU A 204 -13.23 -14.59 -5.85
C GLU A 204 -12.53 -13.86 -4.70
N VAL A 205 -12.20 -12.61 -4.91
CA VAL A 205 -11.47 -11.77 -3.96
C VAL A 205 -12.26 -10.51 -3.68
N LEU A 206 -12.46 -10.20 -2.41
CA LEU A 206 -13.01 -8.93 -1.94
C LEU A 206 -11.88 -7.94 -1.72
N PHE A 207 -11.99 -6.78 -2.36
CA PHE A 207 -11.07 -5.66 -2.20
C PHE A 207 -11.75 -4.49 -1.48
N THR A 208 -10.99 -3.84 -0.59
CA THR A 208 -11.43 -2.66 0.19
C THR A 208 -10.28 -1.69 0.36
N ASN A 209 -10.58 -0.42 0.63
CA ASN A 209 -9.60 0.60 1.07
C ASN A 209 -8.38 0.72 0.13
N LEU A 210 -8.63 1.00 -1.14
CA LEU A 210 -7.57 1.33 -2.09
C LEU A 210 -7.13 2.77 -1.89
N ARG A 211 -5.85 2.96 -1.56
CA ARG A 211 -5.28 4.29 -1.29
C ARG A 211 -3.97 4.49 -2.04
N VAL A 212 -3.77 5.71 -2.53
CA VAL A 212 -2.49 6.17 -3.07
C VAL A 212 -2.04 7.40 -2.28
N SER A 213 -0.84 7.36 -1.75
CA SER A 213 -0.24 8.44 -0.95
C SER A 213 1.11 8.85 -1.50
N ASP A 214 1.45 10.13 -1.34
CA ASP A 214 2.74 10.69 -1.73
C ASP A 214 3.82 10.26 -0.73
N LEU A 215 4.92 9.65 -1.21
CA LEU A 215 6.05 9.22 -0.37
C LEU A 215 6.81 10.39 0.27
N ALA A 216 6.83 11.57 -0.36
CA ALA A 216 7.49 12.75 0.22
C ALA A 216 6.85 13.17 1.54
N SER A 217 5.57 12.85 1.74
CA SER A 217 4.81 13.14 2.96
C SER A 217 4.86 12.04 4.02
N LEU A 218 5.53 10.92 3.74
CA LEU A 218 5.70 9.77 4.65
C LEU A 218 7.05 9.79 5.40
N ARG A 219 7.88 10.86 5.19
CA ARG A 219 9.21 11.03 5.81
C ARG A 219 9.16 11.88 7.05
#